data_2165e459511ce1d07ec66cf1527d483d
#
_entry.id   2165e459511ce1d07ec66cf1527d483d
#
_cell.length_a   1.000
_cell.length_b   1.000
_cell.length_c   1.000
_cell.angle_alpha   90.00
_cell.angle_beta   90.00
_cell.angle_gamma   90.00
#
_symmetry.space_group_name_H-M   'P 1'
#
loop_
_entity.id
_entity.type
_entity.pdbx_description
1 polymer ?
#
loop_
_entity_poly.entity_id
_entity_poly.type
_entity_poly.pdbx_seq_one_letter_code
_entity_poly.pdbx_strand_id
1 'polypeptide(L)'
;LAAARQTAGAWRILFIHADGDKNPEKAQTERVDPALRLLQQHLPKAGAAVGVVPVRETESWILADGDAIRSALGTLLTDQALGLPSPGRIEQEGAPKEILTRVFNTGKPGARTRGQSETMYFQPLGECISLEALRQLRSFMRLEENLREALRTLQIIK
;
A
#
# COMPACT_ATOMS: atom_id res chain seq x y z
N LEU A 1 -8.18 -17.43 -7.42
CA LEU A 1 -8.27 -18.78 -6.83
C LEU A 1 -7.32 -19.77 -7.50
N ALA A 2 -7.23 -19.79 -8.86
CA ALA A 2 -6.34 -20.74 -9.57
C ALA A 2 -4.88 -20.61 -9.14
N ALA A 3 -4.32 -19.39 -9.16
CA ALA A 3 -2.94 -19.15 -8.72
C ALA A 3 -2.71 -19.56 -7.26
N ALA A 4 -3.65 -19.27 -6.36
CA ALA A 4 -3.53 -19.67 -4.95
C ALA A 4 -3.55 -21.19 -4.77
N ARG A 5 -4.30 -21.92 -5.61
CA ARG A 5 -4.31 -23.39 -5.61
C ARG A 5 -2.97 -23.97 -6.09
N GLN A 6 -2.42 -23.42 -7.16
CA GLN A 6 -1.14 -23.88 -7.73
C GLN A 6 0.03 -23.69 -6.75
N THR A 7 -0.04 -22.68 -5.90
CA THR A 7 0.99 -22.35 -4.92
C THR A 7 0.61 -22.75 -3.49
N ALA A 8 -0.47 -23.53 -3.30
CA ALA A 8 -0.88 -24.01 -1.99
C ALA A 8 0.26 -24.80 -1.32
N GLY A 9 0.59 -24.42 -0.07
CA GLY A 9 1.74 -24.98 0.67
C GLY A 9 3.05 -24.16 0.53
N ALA A 10 3.15 -23.27 -0.45
CA ALA A 10 4.29 -22.38 -0.60
C ALA A 10 4.13 -21.02 0.14
N TRP A 11 2.94 -20.75 0.69
CA TRP A 11 2.65 -19.53 1.43
C TRP A 11 1.91 -19.84 2.73
N ARG A 12 2.11 -19.01 3.73
CA ARG A 12 1.35 -19.02 4.99
C ARG A 12 0.39 -17.86 5.11
N ILE A 13 0.70 -16.75 4.46
CA ILE A 13 -0.16 -15.58 4.37
C ILE A 13 -0.26 -15.16 2.90
N LEU A 14 -1.48 -14.94 2.42
CA LEU A 14 -1.78 -14.43 1.10
C LEU A 14 -2.42 -13.05 1.23
N PHE A 15 -1.82 -12.04 0.60
CA PHE A 15 -2.41 -10.71 0.52
C PHE A 15 -3.30 -10.60 -0.71
N ILE A 16 -4.51 -10.07 -0.53
CA ILE A 16 -5.46 -9.76 -1.58
C ILE A 16 -5.62 -8.26 -1.66
N HIS A 17 -5.10 -7.68 -2.72
CA HIS A 17 -5.13 -6.24 -2.94
C HIS A 17 -6.30 -5.81 -3.82
N ALA A 18 -6.94 -4.69 -3.45
CA ALA A 18 -7.87 -3.96 -4.28
C ALA A 18 -7.76 -2.46 -3.97
N ASP A 19 -7.67 -1.62 -4.99
CA ASP A 19 -7.74 -0.18 -4.80
C ASP A 19 -9.10 0.21 -4.23
N GLY A 20 -9.08 1.07 -3.22
CA GLY A 20 -10.30 1.54 -2.54
C GLY A 20 -11.12 2.51 -3.37
N ASP A 21 -10.54 3.08 -4.42
CA ASP A 21 -11.16 4.11 -5.27
C ASP A 21 -11.78 5.23 -4.40
N LYS A 22 -13.04 5.57 -4.69
CA LYS A 22 -13.81 6.55 -3.89
C LYS A 22 -14.46 5.96 -2.65
N ASN A 23 -14.51 4.64 -2.54
CA ASN A 23 -15.20 3.94 -1.47
C ASN A 23 -14.45 2.65 -1.07
N PRO A 24 -13.48 2.75 -0.13
CA PRO A 24 -12.71 1.59 0.33
C PRO A 24 -13.57 0.49 0.94
N GLU A 25 -14.69 0.86 1.61
CA GLU A 25 -15.60 -0.13 2.19
C GLU A 25 -16.30 -0.95 1.12
N LYS A 26 -16.71 -0.31 0.03
CA LYS A 26 -17.28 -1.01 -1.13
C LYS A 26 -16.24 -1.93 -1.78
N ALA A 27 -14.99 -1.47 -1.95
CA ALA A 27 -13.91 -2.31 -2.46
C ALA A 27 -13.65 -3.51 -1.54
N GLN A 28 -13.69 -3.33 -0.23
CA GLN A 28 -13.58 -4.42 0.74
C GLN A 28 -14.72 -5.43 0.56
N THR A 29 -15.98 -4.99 0.59
CA THR A 29 -17.15 -5.89 0.60
C THR A 29 -17.42 -6.58 -0.74
N GLU A 30 -17.17 -5.91 -1.86
CA GLU A 30 -17.49 -6.42 -3.19
C GLU A 30 -16.31 -7.13 -3.88
N ARG A 31 -15.06 -6.81 -3.54
CA ARG A 31 -13.87 -7.37 -4.20
C ARG A 31 -13.06 -8.27 -3.27
N VAL A 32 -12.72 -7.79 -2.08
CA VAL A 32 -11.82 -8.50 -1.16
C VAL A 32 -12.53 -9.60 -0.39
N ASP A 33 -13.64 -9.28 0.29
CA ASP A 33 -14.36 -10.25 1.13
C ASP A 33 -14.86 -11.49 0.37
N PRO A 34 -15.38 -11.38 -0.88
CA PRO A 34 -15.72 -12.56 -1.66
C PRO A 34 -14.50 -13.44 -1.97
N ALA A 35 -13.35 -12.83 -2.26
CA ALA A 35 -12.12 -13.57 -2.52
C ALA A 35 -11.59 -14.27 -1.25
N LEU A 36 -11.65 -13.60 -0.09
CA LEU A 36 -11.31 -14.19 1.21
C LEU A 36 -12.21 -15.41 1.53
N ARG A 37 -13.53 -15.26 1.33
CA ARG A 37 -14.49 -16.37 1.53
C ARG A 37 -14.20 -17.56 0.62
N LEU A 38 -13.94 -17.30 -0.67
CA LEU A 38 -13.60 -18.36 -1.63
C LEU A 38 -12.31 -19.08 -1.24
N LEU A 39 -11.29 -18.37 -0.77
CA LEU A 39 -10.06 -19.00 -0.30
C LEU A 39 -10.32 -19.87 0.93
N GLN A 40 -11.06 -19.36 1.89
CA GLN A 40 -11.40 -20.13 3.11
C GLN A 40 -12.20 -21.39 2.80
N GLN A 41 -13.14 -21.32 1.86
CA GLN A 41 -13.95 -22.49 1.45
C GLN A 41 -13.13 -23.55 0.69
N HIS A 42 -12.25 -23.13 -0.20
CA HIS A 42 -11.55 -24.02 -1.10
C HIS A 42 -10.13 -24.42 -0.66
N LEU A 43 -9.52 -23.63 0.21
CA LEU A 43 -8.14 -23.82 0.69
C LEU A 43 -8.01 -23.57 2.21
N PRO A 44 -8.88 -24.17 3.05
CA PRO A 44 -8.94 -23.86 4.48
C PRO A 44 -7.66 -24.16 5.26
N LYS A 45 -6.79 -25.01 4.71
CA LYS A 45 -5.52 -25.45 5.34
C LYS A 45 -4.28 -24.83 4.69
N ALA A 46 -4.43 -24.01 3.65
CA ALA A 46 -3.27 -23.49 2.92
C ALA A 46 -2.55 -22.33 3.65
N GLY A 47 -3.27 -21.63 4.54
CA GLY A 47 -2.76 -20.47 5.26
C GLY A 47 -3.88 -19.47 5.56
N ALA A 48 -3.50 -18.26 5.99
CA ALA A 48 -4.42 -17.15 6.19
C ALA A 48 -4.38 -16.19 5.00
N ALA A 49 -5.49 -15.50 4.74
CA ALA A 49 -5.53 -14.46 3.72
C ALA A 49 -5.91 -13.12 4.34
N VAL A 50 -5.27 -12.05 3.88
CA VAL A 50 -5.39 -10.69 4.42
C VAL A 50 -5.75 -9.73 3.28
N GLY A 51 -6.80 -8.94 3.47
CA GLY A 51 -7.19 -7.90 2.53
C GLY A 51 -6.30 -6.66 2.66
N VAL A 52 -5.93 -6.08 1.54
CA VAL A 52 -5.17 -4.84 1.41
C VAL A 52 -6.00 -3.86 0.58
N VAL A 53 -6.56 -2.86 1.24
CA VAL A 53 -7.41 -1.86 0.58
C VAL A 53 -6.94 -0.46 0.99
N PRO A 54 -5.96 0.12 0.26
CA PRO A 54 -5.59 1.51 0.45
C PRO A 54 -6.77 2.42 0.07
N VAL A 55 -6.86 3.58 0.71
CA VAL A 55 -7.82 4.61 0.28
C VAL A 55 -7.35 5.15 -1.06
N ARG A 56 -8.22 5.11 -2.06
CA ARG A 56 -7.93 5.38 -3.47
C ARG A 56 -6.99 4.34 -4.06
N GLU A 57 -5.69 4.54 -3.94
CA GLU A 57 -4.61 3.78 -4.59
C GLU A 57 -3.44 3.61 -3.61
N THR A 58 -2.55 2.68 -3.90
CA THR A 58 -1.35 2.43 -3.08
C THR A 58 -0.43 3.65 -2.99
N GLU A 59 -0.47 4.54 -3.97
CA GLU A 59 0.27 5.80 -4.00
C GLU A 59 -0.04 6.69 -2.80
N SER A 60 -1.24 6.60 -2.21
CA SER A 60 -1.56 7.31 -0.98
C SER A 60 -0.65 6.91 0.19
N TRP A 61 -0.24 5.64 0.25
CA TRP A 61 0.68 5.17 1.29
C TRP A 61 2.10 5.71 1.09
N ILE A 62 2.55 5.84 -0.17
CA ILE A 62 3.85 6.42 -0.50
C ILE A 62 3.91 7.89 -0.06
N LEU A 63 2.83 8.64 -0.22
CA LEU A 63 2.76 10.05 0.17
C LEU A 63 2.85 10.27 1.69
N ALA A 64 2.76 9.22 2.51
CA ALA A 64 2.76 9.34 3.97
C ALA A 64 4.14 9.69 4.56
N ASP A 65 5.23 9.39 3.84
CA ASP A 65 6.59 9.56 4.35
C ASP A 65 7.43 10.47 3.45
N GLY A 66 7.45 11.75 3.80
CA GLY A 66 8.25 12.74 3.07
C GLY A 66 9.75 12.50 3.19
N ASP A 67 10.23 11.92 4.30
CA ASP A 67 11.66 11.59 4.47
C ASP A 67 12.09 10.47 3.54
N ALA A 68 11.28 9.42 3.42
CA ALA A 68 11.52 8.33 2.48
C ALA A 68 11.53 8.85 1.03
N ILE A 69 10.58 9.73 0.68
CA ILE A 69 10.52 10.36 -0.66
C ILE A 69 11.77 11.20 -0.91
N ARG A 70 12.19 12.03 0.03
CA ARG A 70 13.42 12.85 -0.11
C ARG A 70 14.66 11.98 -0.30
N SER A 71 14.77 10.94 0.51
CA SER A 71 15.86 9.98 0.42
C SER A 71 15.91 9.31 -0.95
N ALA A 72 14.79 8.78 -1.42
CA ALA A 72 14.68 8.11 -2.71
C ALA A 72 15.01 9.04 -3.90
N LEU A 73 14.58 10.30 -3.82
CA LEU A 73 14.82 11.29 -4.89
C LEU A 73 16.20 11.96 -4.79
N GLY A 74 16.88 11.87 -3.65
CA GLY A 74 18.13 12.59 -3.39
C GLY A 74 17.93 14.09 -3.36
N THR A 75 16.83 14.59 -2.77
CA THR A 75 16.48 16.01 -2.69
C THR A 75 16.45 16.52 -1.25
N LEU A 76 16.74 17.79 -1.06
CA LEU A 76 16.65 18.49 0.23
C LEU A 76 15.40 19.38 0.32
N LEU A 77 14.50 19.31 -0.65
CA LEU A 77 13.27 20.11 -0.63
C LEU A 77 12.38 19.71 0.55
N THR A 78 11.73 20.70 1.16
CA THR A 78 10.75 20.44 2.22
C THR A 78 9.48 19.78 1.65
N ASP A 79 8.65 19.20 2.52
CA ASP A 79 7.34 18.62 2.12
C ASP A 79 6.47 19.64 1.41
N GLN A 80 6.45 20.88 1.91
CA GLN A 80 5.73 21.99 1.28
C GLN A 80 6.28 22.33 -0.12
N ALA A 81 7.60 22.37 -0.28
CA ALA A 81 8.23 22.64 -1.57
C ALA A 81 8.02 21.50 -2.58
N LEU A 82 7.93 20.26 -2.11
CA LEU A 82 7.57 19.10 -2.92
C LEU A 82 6.07 19.06 -3.26
N GLY A 83 5.23 19.80 -2.54
CA GLY A 83 3.79 19.77 -2.70
C GLY A 83 3.14 18.52 -2.08
N LEU A 84 3.77 17.94 -1.04
CA LEU A 84 3.20 16.83 -0.29
C LEU A 84 1.99 17.32 0.53
N PRO A 85 0.91 16.53 0.58
CA PRO A 85 -0.21 16.82 1.46
C PRO A 85 0.20 16.61 2.93
N SER A 86 -0.45 17.32 3.84
CA SER A 86 -0.28 17.03 5.27
C SER A 86 -0.76 15.62 5.60
N PRO A 87 -0.14 14.91 6.57
CA PRO A 87 -0.45 13.50 6.87
C PRO A 87 -1.96 13.23 7.08
N GLY A 88 -2.65 14.08 7.81
CA GLY A 88 -4.09 13.94 8.06
C GLY A 88 -5.00 14.14 6.84
N ARG A 89 -4.48 14.59 5.70
CA ARG A 89 -5.23 14.82 4.47
C ARG A 89 -4.93 13.81 3.37
N ILE A 90 -3.92 13.00 3.50
CA ILE A 90 -3.47 12.06 2.45
C ILE A 90 -4.61 11.16 1.96
N GLU A 91 -5.35 10.55 2.87
CA GLU A 91 -6.49 9.68 2.50
C GLU A 91 -7.73 10.44 2.00
N GLN A 92 -7.73 11.77 2.07
CA GLN A 92 -8.77 12.63 1.52
C GLN A 92 -8.45 13.10 0.09
N GLU A 93 -7.19 12.96 -0.34
CA GLU A 93 -6.76 13.39 -1.66
C GLU A 93 -7.44 12.57 -2.76
N GLY A 94 -7.93 13.28 -3.77
CA GLY A 94 -8.73 12.68 -4.85
C GLY A 94 -7.90 11.96 -5.92
N ALA A 95 -6.61 12.32 -6.04
CA ALA A 95 -5.73 11.87 -7.11
C ALA A 95 -4.30 11.67 -6.58
N PRO A 96 -4.05 10.67 -5.69
CA PRO A 96 -2.74 10.46 -5.07
C PRO A 96 -1.65 10.18 -6.10
N LYS A 97 -1.94 9.47 -7.17
CA LYS A 97 -1.00 9.21 -8.27
C LYS A 97 -0.54 10.50 -8.97
N GLU A 98 -1.45 11.42 -9.24
CA GLU A 98 -1.08 12.71 -9.85
C GLU A 98 -0.25 13.56 -8.90
N ILE A 99 -0.55 13.52 -7.60
CA ILE A 99 0.24 14.20 -6.57
C ILE A 99 1.65 13.60 -6.56
N LEU A 100 1.77 12.28 -6.50
CA LEU A 100 3.06 11.59 -6.50
C LEU A 100 3.89 11.92 -7.76
N THR A 101 3.25 11.94 -8.93
CA THR A 101 3.89 12.37 -10.18
C THR A 101 4.44 13.78 -10.10
N ARG A 102 3.69 14.73 -9.52
CA ARG A 102 4.18 16.11 -9.31
C ARG A 102 5.35 16.15 -8.35
N VAL A 103 5.26 15.44 -7.24
CA VAL A 103 6.33 15.33 -6.23
C VAL A 103 7.63 14.83 -6.88
N PHE A 104 7.58 13.78 -7.68
CA PHE A 104 8.75 13.28 -8.39
C PHE A 104 9.31 14.28 -9.40
N ASN A 105 8.46 14.94 -10.16
CA ASN A 105 8.90 15.96 -11.13
C ASN A 105 9.55 17.17 -10.42
N THR A 106 9.03 17.55 -9.25
CA THR A 106 9.57 18.67 -8.44
C THR A 106 10.89 18.26 -7.78
N GLY A 107 10.93 17.09 -7.16
CA GLY A 107 12.09 16.61 -6.42
C GLY A 107 13.27 16.18 -7.31
N LYS A 108 12.99 15.80 -8.55
CA LYS A 108 14.01 15.38 -9.52
C LYS A 108 13.73 15.92 -10.92
N PRO A 109 13.93 17.22 -11.14
CA PRO A 109 13.70 17.84 -12.44
C PRO A 109 14.49 17.15 -13.56
N GLY A 110 13.84 16.92 -14.69
CA GLY A 110 14.47 16.30 -15.87
C GLY A 110 14.64 14.77 -15.78
N ALA A 111 14.13 14.08 -14.75
CA ALA A 111 14.18 12.62 -14.68
C ALA A 111 13.48 11.97 -15.88
N ARG A 112 12.28 12.43 -16.23
CA ARG A 112 11.53 11.94 -17.41
C ARG A 112 12.29 12.13 -18.72
N THR A 113 12.96 13.27 -18.90
CA THR A 113 13.77 13.55 -20.10
C THR A 113 14.95 12.57 -20.23
N ARG A 114 15.39 11.98 -19.11
CA ARG A 114 16.41 10.94 -19.06
C ARG A 114 15.86 9.52 -19.11
N GLY A 115 14.55 9.36 -19.42
CA GLY A 115 13.90 8.05 -19.49
C GLY A 115 13.64 7.38 -18.14
N GLN A 116 13.73 8.13 -17.03
CA GLN A 116 13.45 7.60 -15.71
C GLN A 116 11.94 7.60 -15.45
N SER A 117 11.39 6.44 -15.13
CA SER A 117 9.99 6.26 -14.71
C SER A 117 9.87 6.38 -13.19
N GLU A 118 8.72 6.85 -12.72
CA GLU A 118 8.36 6.90 -11.29
C GLU A 118 8.43 5.51 -10.63
N THR A 119 8.12 4.46 -11.38
CA THR A 119 8.14 3.07 -10.90
C THR A 119 9.54 2.61 -10.45
N MET A 120 10.61 3.25 -10.92
CA MET A 120 11.98 2.95 -10.46
C MET A 120 12.19 3.26 -8.98
N TYR A 121 11.35 4.13 -8.40
CA TYR A 121 11.46 4.55 -7.01
C TYR A 121 10.58 3.73 -6.06
N PHE A 122 9.66 2.91 -6.58
CA PHE A 122 8.70 2.19 -5.74
C PHE A 122 9.38 1.16 -4.84
N GLN A 123 10.38 0.43 -5.35
CA GLN A 123 11.12 -0.51 -4.52
C GLN A 123 11.95 0.21 -3.44
N PRO A 124 12.82 1.20 -3.73
CA PRO A 124 13.53 1.96 -2.71
C PRO A 124 12.60 2.61 -1.68
N LEU A 125 11.46 3.13 -2.13
CA LEU A 125 10.45 3.71 -1.23
C LEU A 125 9.85 2.65 -0.31
N GLY A 126 9.46 1.51 -0.85
CA GLY A 126 8.92 0.40 -0.04
C GLY A 126 9.89 -0.11 1.02
N GLU A 127 11.21 -0.02 0.77
CA GLU A 127 12.26 -0.39 1.71
C GLU A 127 12.52 0.70 2.78
N CYS A 128 12.23 1.96 2.48
CA CYS A 128 12.56 3.11 3.33
C CYS A 128 11.36 3.70 4.09
N ILE A 129 10.12 3.49 3.62
CA ILE A 129 8.93 4.04 4.29
C ILE A 129 8.83 3.51 5.72
N SER A 130 8.72 4.43 6.67
CA SER A 130 8.59 4.08 8.08
C SER A 130 7.19 3.58 8.43
N LEU A 131 7.10 2.57 9.29
CA LEU A 131 5.82 2.11 9.82
C LEU A 131 5.11 3.20 10.63
N GLU A 132 5.86 4.11 11.24
CA GLU A 132 5.30 5.23 11.99
C GLU A 132 4.50 6.17 11.08
N ALA A 133 5.05 6.50 9.91
CA ALA A 133 4.35 7.31 8.90
C ALA A 133 3.11 6.59 8.37
N LEU A 134 3.23 5.32 8.03
CA LEU A 134 2.11 4.51 7.54
C LEU A 134 0.98 4.36 8.56
N ARG A 135 1.29 4.25 9.85
CA ARG A 135 0.31 4.16 10.95
C ARG A 135 -0.51 5.43 11.17
N GLN A 136 -0.19 6.52 10.50
CA GLN A 136 -1.05 7.70 10.46
C GLN A 136 -2.24 7.54 9.49
N LEU A 137 -2.21 6.52 8.63
CA LEU A 137 -3.25 6.21 7.66
C LEU A 137 -4.20 5.13 8.21
N ARG A 138 -5.50 5.40 8.17
CA ARG A 138 -6.52 4.46 8.66
C ARG A 138 -6.53 3.14 7.88
N SER A 139 -6.35 3.22 6.57
CA SER A 139 -6.30 2.04 5.71
C SER A 139 -5.11 1.12 6.04
N PHE A 140 -3.95 1.71 6.39
CA PHE A 140 -2.79 0.93 6.81
C PHE A 140 -2.98 0.32 8.20
N MET A 141 -3.52 1.07 9.16
CA MET A 141 -3.85 0.51 10.49
C MET A 141 -4.81 -0.68 10.38
N ARG A 142 -5.80 -0.61 9.49
CA ARG A 142 -6.72 -1.72 9.23
C ARG A 142 -5.99 -2.95 8.65
N LEU A 143 -5.06 -2.74 7.73
CA LEU A 143 -4.21 -3.82 7.24
C LEU A 143 -3.40 -4.45 8.38
N GLU A 144 -2.80 -3.63 9.24
CA GLU A 144 -1.99 -4.12 10.36
C GLU A 144 -2.82 -4.93 11.36
N GLU A 145 -4.05 -4.51 11.67
CA GLU A 145 -5.00 -5.25 12.50
C GLU A 145 -5.37 -6.60 11.88
N ASN A 146 -5.76 -6.60 10.61
CA ASN A 146 -6.10 -7.82 9.89
C ASN A 146 -4.91 -8.79 9.81
N LEU A 147 -3.71 -8.27 9.61
CA LEU A 147 -2.49 -9.08 9.60
C LEU A 147 -2.19 -9.69 10.97
N ARG A 148 -2.34 -8.92 12.05
CA ARG A 148 -2.17 -9.44 13.42
C ARG A 148 -3.15 -10.58 13.72
N GLU A 149 -4.41 -10.42 13.32
CA GLU A 149 -5.41 -11.46 13.50
C GLU A 149 -5.06 -12.73 12.70
N ALA A 150 -4.62 -12.59 11.46
CA ALA A 150 -4.14 -13.70 10.66
C ALA A 150 -2.92 -14.40 11.30
N LEU A 151 -1.98 -13.64 11.86
CA LEU A 151 -0.81 -14.18 12.56
C LEU A 151 -1.19 -14.93 13.84
N ARG A 152 -2.19 -14.44 14.60
CA ARG A 152 -2.73 -15.15 15.76
C ARG A 152 -3.41 -16.45 15.36
N THR A 153 -4.25 -16.41 14.33
CA THR A 153 -4.91 -17.61 13.78
C THR A 153 -3.90 -18.68 13.36
N LEU A 154 -2.77 -18.27 12.82
CA LEU A 154 -1.66 -19.16 12.45
C LEU A 154 -0.75 -19.53 13.64
N GLN A 155 -1.03 -19.05 14.85
CA GLN A 155 -0.23 -19.26 16.06
C GLN A 155 1.24 -18.80 15.91
N ILE A 156 1.49 -17.78 15.09
CA ILE A 156 2.82 -17.18 14.89
C ILE A 156 3.10 -16.14 15.98
N ILE A 157 2.08 -15.44 16.44
CA ILE A 157 2.14 -14.49 17.56
C ILE A 157 1.07 -14.84 18.60
N LYS A 158 1.25 -14.32 19.82
CA LYS A 158 0.28 -14.45 20.92
C LYS A 158 -0.77 -13.35 20.86
#